data_8118a7583ff063a596d567d23fceb684
#
_entry.id   8118a7583ff063a596d567d23fceb684
#
_cell.length_a   1.000
_cell.length_b   1.000
_cell.length_c   1.000
_cell.angle_alpha   90.00
_cell.angle_beta   90.00
_cell.angle_gamma   90.00
#
_symmetry.space_group_name_H-M   'P 1'
#
loop_
_entity.id
_entity.type
_entity.pdbx_description
1 polymer ?
#
loop_
_entity_poly.entity_id
_entity_poly.type
_entity_poly.pdbx_seq_one_letter_code
_entity_poly.pdbx_strand_id
1 'polypeptide(L)'
;MAIKVAINGYGRIGRNVMRALYEAGRNGEIQIVAINDLGDAQTNAHLTQYDTAHGKFPGTVTVDGGDLLVNGDRVKVFAERDPAKLPWRDLGVDVVLECTGLFASKAKAGAHIAAGAKKVIISAPGGADVDGTFVYGVNHDQLKASHTVISNASCTTNCLAPLAQVLHQKIGIVHGLMTTIHAYTNDQVLTDVYHSDLRRARSATMSQIPTKTGAAAAVGLVLPELNGKLDGFAMRVPTINVSVVDLTFVAARATSVAEIDSVVREAAEGRLKGILGINTQPLVSIDFNHDPRSSTYDATQTRVMDGTLVKVLSWYDNEWGFSNRMLDMTVALMAAK
;
A
#
# COMPACT_ATOMS: atom_id res chain seq x y z
N MET A 1 11.93 17.21 -15.86
CA MET A 1 12.69 15.92 -15.97
C MET A 1 11.92 14.90 -15.15
N ALA A 2 11.80 13.66 -15.62
CA ALA A 2 11.18 12.60 -14.86
C ALA A 2 11.97 12.31 -13.56
N ILE A 3 11.25 11.93 -12.49
CA ILE A 3 11.83 11.54 -11.21
C ILE A 3 12.52 10.20 -11.39
N LYS A 4 13.82 10.12 -11.11
CA LYS A 4 14.58 8.87 -11.19
C LYS A 4 14.38 8.03 -9.93
N VAL A 5 13.82 6.84 -10.09
CA VAL A 5 13.44 5.94 -9.02
C VAL A 5 14.25 4.65 -9.09
N ALA A 6 14.71 4.16 -7.95
CA ALA A 6 15.19 2.80 -7.78
C ALA A 6 14.27 2.01 -6.84
N ILE A 7 14.09 0.72 -7.09
CA ILE A 7 13.29 -0.18 -6.26
C ILE A 7 14.26 -1.15 -5.55
N ASN A 8 14.27 -1.13 -4.22
CA ASN A 8 14.98 -2.11 -3.41
C ASN A 8 13.98 -3.15 -2.89
N GLY A 9 14.14 -4.40 -3.31
CA GLY A 9 13.18 -5.47 -3.12
C GLY A 9 12.17 -5.56 -4.26
N TYR A 10 12.42 -6.45 -5.20
CA TYR A 10 11.59 -6.65 -6.38
C TYR A 10 10.61 -7.82 -6.20
N GLY A 11 10.02 -7.90 -4.98
CA GLY A 11 8.94 -8.80 -4.60
C GLY A 11 7.58 -8.35 -5.15
N ARG A 12 6.49 -8.74 -4.47
CA ARG A 12 5.13 -8.40 -4.91
C ARG A 12 4.95 -6.90 -5.16
N ILE A 13 5.27 -6.06 -4.16
CA ILE A 13 5.04 -4.62 -4.25
C ILE A 13 6.00 -3.98 -5.27
N GLY A 14 7.30 -4.29 -5.22
CA GLY A 14 8.26 -3.71 -6.19
C GLY A 14 7.89 -4.01 -7.65
N ARG A 15 7.48 -5.25 -7.96
CA ARG A 15 7.00 -5.60 -9.32
C ARG A 15 5.71 -4.91 -9.70
N ASN A 16 4.75 -4.83 -8.78
CA ASN A 16 3.48 -4.15 -9.04
C ASN A 16 3.64 -2.63 -9.21
N VAL A 17 4.59 -2.00 -8.51
CA VAL A 17 4.96 -0.60 -8.75
C VAL A 17 5.49 -0.41 -10.18
N MET A 18 6.40 -1.29 -10.64
CA MET A 18 6.88 -1.27 -12.02
C MET A 18 5.74 -1.39 -13.02
N ARG A 19 4.88 -2.39 -12.84
CA ARG A 19 3.74 -2.64 -13.72
C ARG A 19 2.77 -1.47 -13.71
N ALA A 20 2.39 -0.98 -12.54
CA ALA A 20 1.46 0.14 -12.38
C ALA A 20 1.95 1.42 -13.08
N LEU A 21 3.27 1.67 -13.03
CA LEU A 21 3.86 2.81 -13.72
C LEU A 21 3.58 2.79 -15.23
N TYR A 22 3.85 1.65 -15.86
CA TYR A 22 3.67 1.49 -17.32
C TYR A 22 2.19 1.35 -17.71
N GLU A 23 1.40 0.61 -16.94
CA GLU A 23 -0.02 0.40 -17.22
C GLU A 23 -0.82 1.71 -17.07
N ALA A 24 -0.40 2.59 -16.16
CA ALA A 24 -0.97 3.93 -16.01
C ALA A 24 -0.38 5.00 -16.98
N GLY A 25 0.61 4.63 -17.80
CA GLY A 25 1.25 5.57 -18.74
C GLY A 25 2.04 6.70 -18.07
N ARG A 26 2.55 6.47 -16.84
CA ARG A 26 3.23 7.50 -16.02
C ARG A 26 4.74 7.55 -16.19
N ASN A 27 5.29 6.82 -17.15
CA ASN A 27 6.74 6.77 -17.42
C ASN A 27 7.35 8.11 -17.89
N GLY A 28 6.53 9.07 -18.30
CA GLY A 28 6.97 10.47 -18.51
C GLY A 28 7.17 11.27 -17.22
N GLU A 29 6.55 10.86 -16.12
CA GLU A 29 6.60 11.52 -14.80
C GLU A 29 7.65 10.88 -13.88
N ILE A 30 7.72 9.54 -13.89
CA ILE A 30 8.64 8.71 -13.11
C ILE A 30 9.42 7.79 -14.06
N GLN A 31 10.72 7.68 -13.85
CA GLN A 31 11.59 6.74 -14.54
C GLN A 31 12.19 5.76 -13.53
N ILE A 32 11.85 4.48 -13.61
CA ILE A 32 12.54 3.44 -12.83
C ILE A 32 13.85 3.11 -13.53
N VAL A 33 14.96 3.51 -12.92
CA VAL A 33 16.32 3.35 -13.49
C VAL A 33 17.01 2.08 -13.02
N ALA A 34 16.59 1.52 -11.87
CA ALA A 34 17.20 0.33 -11.30
C ALA A 34 16.26 -0.44 -10.40
N ILE A 35 16.49 -1.73 -10.30
CA ILE A 35 15.96 -2.62 -9.25
C ILE A 35 17.13 -3.31 -8.54
N ASN A 36 16.95 -3.60 -7.26
CA ASN A 36 17.86 -4.46 -6.49
C ASN A 36 17.05 -5.60 -5.89
N ASP A 37 17.40 -6.83 -6.24
CA ASP A 37 16.80 -8.05 -5.73
C ASP A 37 17.82 -9.19 -5.79
N LEU A 38 17.73 -10.17 -4.89
CA LEU A 38 18.70 -11.27 -4.84
C LEU A 38 18.43 -12.35 -5.92
N GLY A 39 17.30 -12.26 -6.62
CA GLY A 39 16.98 -13.08 -7.79
C GLY A 39 17.74 -12.61 -9.05
N ASP A 40 17.92 -13.52 -10.01
CA ASP A 40 18.51 -13.19 -11.29
C ASP A 40 17.56 -12.38 -12.20
N ALA A 41 18.13 -11.69 -13.20
CA ALA A 41 17.37 -10.84 -14.12
C ALA A 41 16.32 -11.63 -14.93
N GLN A 42 16.59 -12.89 -15.26
CA GLN A 42 15.69 -13.72 -16.06
C GLN A 42 14.42 -14.08 -15.28
N THR A 43 14.60 -14.48 -14.02
CA THR A 43 13.48 -14.74 -13.09
C THR A 43 12.68 -13.46 -12.83
N ASN A 44 13.35 -12.33 -12.63
CA ASN A 44 12.70 -11.03 -12.43
C ASN A 44 11.91 -10.59 -13.67
N ALA A 45 12.45 -10.79 -14.88
CA ALA A 45 11.73 -10.52 -16.13
C ALA A 45 10.49 -11.40 -16.27
N HIS A 46 10.63 -12.71 -16.02
CA HIS A 46 9.51 -13.65 -16.10
C HIS A 46 8.38 -13.28 -15.13
N LEU A 47 8.71 -13.02 -13.87
CA LEU A 47 7.72 -12.65 -12.84
C LEU A 47 7.14 -11.24 -13.03
N THR A 48 7.80 -10.36 -13.77
CA THR A 48 7.23 -9.08 -14.19
C THR A 48 6.23 -9.27 -15.33
N GLN A 49 6.55 -10.16 -16.28
CA GLN A 49 5.69 -10.44 -17.44
C GLN A 49 4.45 -11.25 -17.06
N TYR A 50 4.56 -12.20 -16.11
CA TYR A 50 3.49 -13.11 -15.73
C TYR A 50 3.25 -13.07 -14.24
N ASP A 51 2.01 -12.80 -13.85
CA ASP A 51 1.59 -12.73 -12.47
C ASP A 51 0.28 -13.48 -12.26
N THR A 52 0.22 -14.32 -11.23
CA THR A 52 -0.96 -15.15 -10.95
C THR A 52 -2.18 -14.31 -10.55
N ALA A 53 -1.97 -13.25 -9.80
CA ALA A 53 -3.05 -12.38 -9.31
C ALA A 53 -3.44 -11.31 -10.34
N HIS A 54 -2.45 -10.72 -11.03
CA HIS A 54 -2.64 -9.58 -11.94
C HIS A 54 -2.56 -9.95 -13.42
N GLY A 55 -2.36 -11.22 -13.75
CA GLY A 55 -2.31 -11.69 -15.13
C GLY A 55 -1.04 -11.27 -15.88
N LYS A 56 -1.09 -11.39 -17.20
CA LYS A 56 0.02 -11.04 -18.06
C LYS A 56 0.18 -9.52 -18.16
N PHE A 57 1.41 -9.03 -18.01
CA PHE A 57 1.73 -7.61 -18.23
C PHE A 57 1.42 -7.23 -19.69
N PRO A 58 0.71 -6.13 -19.95
CA PRO A 58 0.27 -5.75 -21.30
C PRO A 58 1.41 -5.18 -22.17
N GLY A 59 2.63 -5.17 -21.68
CA GLY A 59 3.83 -4.78 -22.40
C GLY A 59 4.79 -5.93 -22.62
N THR A 60 6.05 -5.61 -22.91
CA THR A 60 7.15 -6.56 -23.09
C THR A 60 8.20 -6.40 -21.99
N VAL A 61 8.67 -7.53 -21.47
CA VAL A 61 9.80 -7.56 -20.53
C VAL A 61 10.82 -8.55 -21.05
N THR A 62 12.03 -8.06 -21.35
CA THR A 62 13.14 -8.89 -21.83
C THR A 62 14.40 -8.61 -21.01
N VAL A 63 15.44 -9.43 -21.18
CA VAL A 63 16.74 -9.26 -20.54
C VAL A 63 17.79 -8.99 -21.60
N ASP A 64 18.64 -7.99 -21.35
CA ASP A 64 19.79 -7.66 -22.19
C ASP A 64 20.99 -7.30 -21.32
N GLY A 65 22.08 -8.06 -21.44
CA GLY A 65 23.32 -7.84 -20.68
C GLY A 65 23.15 -7.89 -19.15
N GLY A 66 22.13 -8.64 -18.65
CA GLY A 66 21.82 -8.73 -17.21
C GLY A 66 20.87 -7.64 -16.69
N ASP A 67 20.50 -6.66 -17.50
CA ASP A 67 19.48 -5.64 -17.18
C ASP A 67 18.10 -6.05 -17.68
N LEU A 68 17.03 -5.46 -17.15
CA LEU A 68 15.69 -5.59 -17.72
C LEU A 68 15.48 -4.53 -18.80
N LEU A 69 14.76 -4.91 -19.85
CA LEU A 69 14.14 -3.98 -20.80
C LEU A 69 12.63 -4.09 -20.65
N VAL A 70 12.00 -3.05 -20.14
CA VAL A 70 10.53 -2.96 -19.96
C VAL A 70 9.99 -1.99 -21.00
N ASN A 71 9.25 -2.49 -21.98
CA ASN A 71 8.81 -1.72 -23.16
C ASN A 71 9.95 -0.99 -23.88
N GLY A 72 11.19 -1.53 -23.80
CA GLY A 72 12.38 -0.93 -24.36
C GLY A 72 13.19 -0.04 -23.39
N ASP A 73 12.62 0.39 -22.28
CA ASP A 73 13.32 1.16 -21.26
C ASP A 73 14.25 0.26 -20.45
N ARG A 74 15.53 0.64 -20.35
CA ARG A 74 16.54 -0.12 -19.62
C ARG A 74 16.47 0.15 -18.13
N VAL A 75 16.33 -0.91 -17.35
CA VAL A 75 16.34 -0.91 -15.89
C VAL A 75 17.53 -1.76 -15.41
N LYS A 76 18.48 -1.14 -14.71
CA LYS A 76 19.65 -1.83 -14.15
C LYS A 76 19.21 -2.83 -13.08
N VAL A 77 19.84 -4.00 -13.07
CA VAL A 77 19.55 -5.05 -12.07
C VAL A 77 20.77 -5.24 -11.18
N PHE A 78 20.56 -5.10 -9.88
CA PHE A 78 21.56 -5.36 -8.85
C PHE A 78 21.10 -6.51 -7.94
N ALA A 79 22.08 -7.18 -7.29
CA ALA A 79 21.85 -8.27 -6.34
C ALA A 79 22.70 -8.04 -5.07
N GLU A 80 22.57 -6.85 -4.47
CA GLU A 80 23.36 -6.41 -3.32
C GLU A 80 22.52 -6.49 -2.03
N ARG A 81 23.08 -7.12 -1.00
CA ARG A 81 22.42 -7.25 0.32
C ARG A 81 22.56 -6.01 1.17
N ASP A 82 23.65 -5.26 1.00
CA ASP A 82 23.95 -4.06 1.76
C ASP A 82 23.54 -2.82 0.96
N PRO A 83 22.43 -2.13 1.32
CA PRO A 83 21.97 -0.97 0.57
C PRO A 83 22.99 0.16 0.45
N ALA A 84 23.95 0.26 1.37
CA ALA A 84 24.99 1.29 1.33
C ALA A 84 25.97 1.13 0.17
N LYS A 85 26.05 -0.06 -0.45
CA LYS A 85 26.92 -0.37 -1.59
C LYS A 85 26.25 -0.19 -2.94
N LEU A 86 24.97 0.12 -2.97
CA LEU A 86 24.23 0.33 -4.21
C LEU A 86 24.63 1.66 -4.89
N PRO A 87 24.77 1.70 -6.22
CA PRO A 87 25.34 2.85 -6.94
C PRO A 87 24.30 3.95 -7.21
N TRP A 88 23.51 4.33 -6.20
CA TRP A 88 22.42 5.29 -6.38
C TRP A 88 22.91 6.67 -6.81
N ARG A 89 24.08 7.09 -6.33
CA ARG A 89 24.72 8.36 -6.72
C ARG A 89 25.06 8.39 -8.20
N ASP A 90 25.67 7.33 -8.71
CA ASP A 90 26.13 7.26 -10.10
C ASP A 90 24.95 7.21 -11.09
N LEU A 91 23.82 6.61 -10.66
CA LEU A 91 22.59 6.56 -11.41
C LEU A 91 21.75 7.85 -11.29
N GLY A 92 22.11 8.73 -10.35
CA GLY A 92 21.36 9.96 -10.06
C GLY A 92 19.98 9.69 -9.51
N VAL A 93 19.83 8.69 -8.63
CA VAL A 93 18.53 8.29 -8.04
C VAL A 93 17.98 9.40 -7.16
N ASP A 94 16.76 9.86 -7.48
CA ASP A 94 16.05 10.83 -6.67
C ASP A 94 15.33 10.15 -5.49
N VAL A 95 14.65 9.04 -5.74
CA VAL A 95 13.86 8.32 -4.71
C VAL A 95 14.15 6.82 -4.77
N VAL A 96 14.40 6.23 -3.61
CA VAL A 96 14.37 4.77 -3.46
C VAL A 96 13.04 4.34 -2.89
N LEU A 97 12.37 3.38 -3.52
CA LEU A 97 11.24 2.66 -2.97
C LEU A 97 11.76 1.43 -2.25
N GLU A 98 11.71 1.46 -0.92
CA GLU A 98 12.15 0.36 -0.07
C GLU A 98 11.02 -0.66 0.09
N CYS A 99 11.10 -1.74 -0.68
CA CYS A 99 10.06 -2.75 -0.82
C CYS A 99 10.47 -4.14 -0.27
N THR A 100 11.59 -4.24 0.46
CA THR A 100 12.05 -5.53 1.02
C THR A 100 11.30 -5.92 2.29
N GLY A 101 10.76 -4.94 3.02
CA GLY A 101 10.23 -5.12 4.39
C GLY A 101 11.32 -5.25 5.47
N LEU A 102 12.61 -5.26 5.11
CA LEU A 102 13.74 -5.44 6.04
C LEU A 102 14.25 -4.12 6.63
N PHE A 103 14.18 -3.05 5.85
CA PHE A 103 14.72 -1.73 6.20
C PHE A 103 13.60 -0.74 6.52
N ALA A 104 12.70 -1.14 7.43
CA ALA A 104 11.48 -0.38 7.76
C ALA A 104 11.68 0.68 8.86
N SER A 105 12.88 1.22 9.04
CA SER A 105 13.16 2.34 9.96
C SER A 105 14.09 3.35 9.29
N LYS A 106 14.09 4.60 9.75
CA LYS A 106 14.99 5.63 9.21
C LYS A 106 16.46 5.23 9.38
N ALA A 107 16.80 4.67 10.54
CA ALA A 107 18.17 4.20 10.81
C ALA A 107 18.64 3.17 9.77
N LYS A 108 17.77 2.22 9.38
CA LYS A 108 18.11 1.20 8.39
C LYS A 108 18.02 1.72 6.95
N ALA A 109 16.91 2.36 6.59
CA ALA A 109 16.67 2.87 5.25
C ALA A 109 17.60 4.03 4.87
N GLY A 110 18.18 4.72 5.86
CA GLY A 110 19.18 5.75 5.68
C GLY A 110 20.44 5.28 4.94
N ALA A 111 20.69 3.96 4.87
CA ALA A 111 21.75 3.39 4.04
C ALA A 111 21.61 3.76 2.55
N HIS A 112 20.36 3.90 2.05
CA HIS A 112 20.13 4.36 0.68
C HIS A 112 20.50 5.84 0.48
N ILE A 113 20.32 6.68 1.50
CA ILE A 113 20.75 8.08 1.46
C ILE A 113 22.28 8.15 1.43
N ALA A 114 22.96 7.32 2.26
CA ALA A 114 24.43 7.22 2.24
C ALA A 114 24.95 6.75 0.87
N ALA A 115 24.23 5.85 0.20
CA ALA A 115 24.51 5.39 -1.16
C ALA A 115 24.28 6.46 -2.24
N GLY A 116 23.63 7.58 -1.90
CA GLY A 116 23.48 8.75 -2.77
C GLY A 116 22.06 9.01 -3.29
N ALA A 117 21.05 8.26 -2.83
CA ALA A 117 19.65 8.62 -3.09
C ALA A 117 19.29 9.90 -2.34
N LYS A 118 18.40 10.73 -2.91
CA LYS A 118 17.96 11.96 -2.23
C LYS A 118 16.88 11.67 -1.17
N LYS A 119 15.97 10.74 -1.43
CA LYS A 119 14.83 10.40 -0.57
C LYS A 119 14.55 8.89 -0.60
N VAL A 120 13.87 8.40 0.44
CA VAL A 120 13.42 7.00 0.55
C VAL A 120 11.94 6.96 0.97
N ILE A 121 11.16 6.10 0.32
CA ILE A 121 9.79 5.77 0.71
C ILE A 121 9.75 4.29 1.10
N ILE A 122 9.42 4.01 2.36
CA ILE A 122 9.25 2.66 2.88
C ILE A 122 7.84 2.17 2.54
N SER A 123 7.72 1.02 1.87
CA SER A 123 6.46 0.39 1.47
C SER A 123 5.83 -0.48 2.58
N ALA A 124 6.03 -0.09 3.83
CA ALA A 124 5.56 -0.78 5.02
C ALA A 124 5.39 0.23 6.17
N PRO A 125 4.71 -0.13 7.27
CA PRO A 125 4.72 0.68 8.48
C PRO A 125 6.16 0.99 8.90
N GLY A 126 6.49 2.26 9.02
CA GLY A 126 7.82 2.72 9.41
C GLY A 126 8.05 2.64 10.93
N GLY A 127 9.32 2.56 11.33
CA GLY A 127 9.70 2.75 12.72
C GLY A 127 9.35 4.16 13.23
N ALA A 128 9.43 4.36 14.55
CA ALA A 128 9.14 5.65 15.18
C ALA A 128 10.12 6.77 14.78
N ASP A 129 11.23 6.40 14.16
CA ASP A 129 12.33 7.29 13.74
C ASP A 129 12.19 7.83 12.30
N VAL A 130 11.19 7.41 11.51
CA VAL A 130 10.94 7.97 10.18
C VAL A 130 10.51 9.43 10.27
N ASP A 131 10.75 10.22 9.22
CA ASP A 131 10.36 11.64 9.19
C ASP A 131 8.85 11.86 9.24
N GLY A 132 8.07 10.83 8.89
CA GLY A 132 6.64 10.79 9.02
C GLY A 132 6.04 9.56 8.32
N THR A 133 4.80 9.26 8.70
CA THR A 133 3.96 8.27 8.04
C THR A 133 2.85 8.98 7.29
N PHE A 134 2.74 8.70 6.00
CA PHE A 134 1.82 9.41 5.11
C PHE A 134 0.91 8.45 4.35
N VAL A 135 -0.32 8.87 4.19
CA VAL A 135 -1.33 8.25 3.33
C VAL A 135 -1.78 9.27 2.31
N TYR A 136 -1.62 8.96 1.04
CA TYR A 136 -2.00 9.86 -0.05
C TYR A 136 -3.51 10.10 -0.05
N GLY A 137 -3.93 11.35 -0.19
CA GLY A 137 -5.33 11.77 -0.06
C GLY A 137 -5.78 12.06 1.38
N VAL A 138 -4.94 11.77 2.39
CA VAL A 138 -5.26 12.00 3.82
C VAL A 138 -4.38 13.09 4.43
N ASN A 139 -3.07 12.88 4.48
CA ASN A 139 -2.10 13.81 5.09
C ASN A 139 -0.84 14.04 4.25
N HIS A 140 -0.86 13.69 2.96
CA HIS A 140 0.30 13.90 2.06
C HIS A 140 0.62 15.38 1.82
N ASP A 141 -0.31 16.27 2.06
CA ASP A 141 -0.13 17.73 2.04
C ASP A 141 0.76 18.25 3.17
N GLN A 142 1.03 17.42 4.19
CA GLN A 142 1.95 17.73 5.29
C GLN A 142 3.41 17.33 4.97
N LEU A 143 3.68 16.79 3.78
CA LEU A 143 5.04 16.51 3.32
C LEU A 143 5.87 17.79 3.25
N LYS A 144 7.15 17.68 3.62
CA LYS A 144 8.11 18.78 3.62
C LYS A 144 9.33 18.45 2.78
N ALA A 145 9.96 19.46 2.18
CA ALA A 145 11.21 19.29 1.44
C ALA A 145 12.32 18.63 2.31
N SER A 146 12.30 18.86 3.62
CA SER A 146 13.26 18.30 4.57
C SER A 146 13.06 16.83 4.90
N HIS A 147 11.91 16.23 4.56
CA HIS A 147 11.67 14.80 4.77
C HIS A 147 12.53 13.98 3.80
N THR A 148 13.32 13.07 4.34
CA THR A 148 14.27 12.24 3.57
C THR A 148 13.88 10.76 3.58
N VAL A 149 13.35 10.25 4.70
CA VAL A 149 12.90 8.86 4.84
C VAL A 149 11.50 8.86 5.42
N ILE A 150 10.52 8.49 4.61
CA ILE A 150 9.11 8.44 5.00
C ILE A 150 8.54 7.03 4.88
N SER A 151 7.43 6.76 5.56
CA SER A 151 6.64 5.55 5.40
C SER A 151 5.33 5.85 4.66
N ASN A 152 4.97 4.98 3.70
CA ASN A 152 3.66 4.99 3.03
C ASN A 152 2.62 4.16 3.82
N ALA A 153 2.84 3.92 5.12
CA ALA A 153 2.00 3.08 5.98
C ALA A 153 1.83 1.64 5.43
N SER A 154 0.70 0.99 5.75
CA SER A 154 0.33 -0.32 5.20
C SER A 154 -0.78 -0.19 4.17
N CYS A 155 -1.00 -1.23 3.37
CA CYS A 155 -2.15 -1.31 2.45
C CYS A 155 -3.49 -1.18 3.19
N THR A 156 -3.61 -1.80 4.37
CA THR A 156 -4.81 -1.70 5.21
C THR A 156 -5.01 -0.28 5.74
N THR A 157 -3.94 0.41 6.18
CA THR A 157 -4.04 1.81 6.61
C THR A 157 -4.44 2.73 5.45
N ASN A 158 -3.91 2.46 4.24
CA ASN A 158 -4.29 3.20 3.02
C ASN A 158 -5.78 3.00 2.66
N CYS A 159 -6.35 1.81 2.95
CA CYS A 159 -7.78 1.58 2.79
C CYS A 159 -8.61 2.27 3.87
N LEU A 160 -8.23 2.09 5.14
CA LEU A 160 -9.03 2.54 6.29
C LEU A 160 -9.00 4.07 6.45
N ALA A 161 -7.83 4.71 6.32
CA ALA A 161 -7.68 6.12 6.68
C ALA A 161 -8.55 7.08 5.84
N PRO A 162 -8.63 7.01 4.51
CA PRO A 162 -9.49 7.92 3.75
C PRO A 162 -10.98 7.75 4.09
N LEU A 163 -11.46 6.52 4.30
CA LEU A 163 -12.84 6.27 4.73
C LEU A 163 -13.09 6.78 6.15
N ALA A 164 -12.21 6.45 7.10
CA ALA A 164 -12.32 6.89 8.49
C ALA A 164 -12.28 8.42 8.62
N GLN A 165 -11.47 9.11 7.80
CA GLN A 165 -11.41 10.56 7.76
C GLN A 165 -12.76 11.17 7.37
N VAL A 166 -13.39 10.67 6.31
CA VAL A 166 -14.71 11.15 5.84
C VAL A 166 -15.77 10.93 6.92
N LEU A 167 -15.84 9.71 7.47
CA LEU A 167 -16.80 9.36 8.49
C LEU A 167 -16.59 10.17 9.79
N HIS A 168 -15.34 10.37 10.20
CA HIS A 168 -15.04 11.16 11.39
C HIS A 168 -15.40 12.64 11.23
N GLN A 169 -15.04 13.23 10.10
CA GLN A 169 -15.30 14.65 9.83
C GLN A 169 -16.80 14.97 9.70
N LYS A 170 -17.60 14.06 9.15
CA LYS A 170 -19.02 14.32 8.86
C LYS A 170 -19.97 13.80 9.96
N ILE A 171 -19.63 12.70 10.60
CA ILE A 171 -20.52 12.00 11.54
C ILE A 171 -19.90 11.95 12.95
N GLY A 172 -18.57 11.88 13.03
CA GLY A 172 -17.81 11.67 14.25
C GLY A 172 -17.67 10.19 14.59
N ILE A 173 -16.44 9.75 14.84
CA ILE A 173 -16.11 8.43 15.37
C ILE A 173 -15.73 8.62 16.84
N VAL A 174 -16.50 8.03 17.76
CA VAL A 174 -16.17 8.03 19.18
C VAL A 174 -15.11 6.98 19.46
N HIS A 175 -15.38 5.73 19.09
CA HIS A 175 -14.45 4.60 19.09
C HIS A 175 -14.98 3.51 18.15
N GLY A 176 -14.12 2.60 17.75
CA GLY A 176 -14.50 1.51 16.88
C GLY A 176 -13.49 0.37 16.84
N LEU A 177 -13.96 -0.77 16.34
CA LEU A 177 -13.14 -1.95 16.09
C LEU A 177 -13.15 -2.28 14.61
N MET A 178 -11.99 -2.64 14.08
CA MET A 178 -11.84 -3.06 12.70
C MET A 178 -11.29 -4.48 12.62
N THR A 179 -11.87 -5.26 11.73
CA THR A 179 -11.25 -6.51 11.25
C THR A 179 -10.91 -6.35 9.78
N THR A 180 -9.65 -6.57 9.41
CA THR A 180 -9.36 -6.75 8.00
C THR A 180 -9.39 -8.24 7.64
N ILE A 181 -10.36 -8.64 6.81
CA ILE A 181 -10.36 -9.95 6.17
C ILE A 181 -9.39 -9.83 4.99
N HIS A 182 -8.19 -10.39 5.19
CA HIS A 182 -7.03 -10.05 4.37
C HIS A 182 -6.54 -11.27 3.58
N ALA A 183 -6.29 -11.09 2.30
CA ALA A 183 -5.59 -12.06 1.48
C ALA A 183 -4.26 -12.46 2.14
N TYR A 184 -3.85 -13.72 1.98
CA TYR A 184 -2.53 -14.13 2.46
C TYR A 184 -1.42 -13.39 1.70
N THR A 185 -0.27 -13.24 2.36
CA THR A 185 0.94 -12.64 1.76
C THR A 185 2.11 -13.59 1.98
N ASN A 186 3.30 -13.24 1.48
CA ASN A 186 4.51 -14.04 1.71
C ASN A 186 4.94 -14.12 3.19
N ASP A 187 4.28 -13.41 4.09
CA ASP A 187 4.42 -13.58 5.54
C ASP A 187 3.71 -14.84 6.07
N GLN A 188 2.75 -15.38 5.31
CA GLN A 188 2.11 -16.66 5.58
C GLN A 188 2.82 -17.78 4.80
N VAL A 189 2.67 -19.02 5.30
CA VAL A 189 3.33 -20.20 4.75
C VAL A 189 2.33 -21.10 4.02
N LEU A 190 2.80 -21.86 3.01
CA LEU A 190 1.96 -22.79 2.24
C LEU A 190 1.59 -24.01 3.07
N THR A 191 2.54 -24.58 3.80
CA THR A 191 2.38 -25.73 4.71
C THR A 191 2.96 -25.40 6.07
N ASP A 192 2.60 -26.17 7.11
CA ASP A 192 3.07 -25.94 8.47
C ASP A 192 4.60 -25.95 8.53
N VAL A 193 5.19 -24.86 9.03
CA VAL A 193 6.65 -24.69 9.15
C VAL A 193 6.96 -23.80 10.37
N TYR A 194 8.22 -23.85 10.86
CA TYR A 194 8.65 -22.98 11.94
C TYR A 194 8.39 -21.49 11.64
N HIS A 195 7.71 -20.83 12.60
CA HIS A 195 7.49 -19.39 12.63
C HIS A 195 7.37 -18.93 14.08
N SER A 196 7.85 -17.74 14.41
CA SER A 196 7.76 -17.18 15.78
C SER A 196 6.33 -16.94 16.26
N ASP A 197 5.39 -16.64 15.36
CA ASP A 197 3.95 -16.61 15.61
C ASP A 197 3.36 -17.99 15.27
N LEU A 198 2.85 -18.70 16.28
CA LEU A 198 2.33 -20.08 16.12
C LEU A 198 1.13 -20.16 15.16
N ARG A 199 0.35 -19.10 15.02
CA ARG A 199 -0.76 -19.06 14.06
C ARG A 199 -0.24 -18.89 12.62
N ARG A 200 0.77 -18.04 12.40
CA ARG A 200 1.43 -17.87 11.11
C ARG A 200 2.28 -19.06 10.69
N ALA A 201 2.61 -19.96 11.63
CA ALA A 201 3.28 -21.22 11.35
C ALA A 201 2.39 -22.23 10.59
N ARG A 202 1.08 -21.96 10.48
CA ARG A 202 0.10 -22.88 9.89
C ARG A 202 -0.20 -22.52 8.44
N SER A 203 -0.61 -23.54 7.67
CA SER A 203 -0.94 -23.42 6.25
C SER A 203 -1.99 -22.34 5.98
N ALA A 204 -1.63 -21.35 5.18
CA ALA A 204 -2.51 -20.27 4.74
C ALA A 204 -3.52 -20.70 3.68
N THR A 205 -3.25 -21.79 2.96
CA THR A 205 -4.08 -22.25 1.85
C THR A 205 -5.37 -22.95 2.31
N MET A 206 -5.40 -23.41 3.58
CA MET A 206 -6.52 -24.15 4.15
C MET A 206 -7.01 -23.59 5.49
N SER A 207 -6.49 -22.43 5.92
CA SER A 207 -6.78 -21.89 7.24
C SER A 207 -7.19 -20.44 7.19
N GLN A 208 -8.12 -20.06 8.08
CA GLN A 208 -8.32 -18.66 8.45
C GLN A 208 -7.43 -18.37 9.65
N ILE A 209 -6.54 -17.38 9.52
CA ILE A 209 -5.46 -17.13 10.49
C ILE A 209 -5.67 -15.77 11.15
N PRO A 210 -6.15 -15.73 12.43
CA PRO A 210 -6.18 -14.48 13.18
C PRO A 210 -4.75 -14.04 13.49
N THR A 211 -4.43 -12.78 13.20
CA THR A 211 -3.09 -12.24 13.43
C THR A 211 -3.15 -10.76 13.80
N LYS A 212 -2.14 -10.30 14.51
CA LYS A 212 -2.02 -8.88 14.85
C LYS A 212 -1.88 -8.03 13.59
N THR A 213 -2.43 -6.82 13.64
CA THR A 213 -2.16 -5.76 12.67
C THR A 213 -2.03 -4.42 13.41
N GLY A 214 -1.04 -3.65 13.05
CA GLY A 214 -0.91 -2.27 13.53
C GLY A 214 -1.72 -1.26 12.72
N ALA A 215 -2.49 -1.71 11.73
CA ALA A 215 -3.11 -0.81 10.77
C ALA A 215 -4.16 0.13 11.39
N ALA A 216 -4.96 -0.35 12.36
CA ALA A 216 -5.94 0.49 13.05
C ALA A 216 -5.26 1.55 13.93
N ALA A 217 -4.26 1.15 14.71
CA ALA A 217 -3.46 2.09 15.51
C ALA A 217 -2.69 3.09 14.64
N ALA A 218 -2.19 2.64 13.47
CA ALA A 218 -1.48 3.49 12.52
C ALA A 218 -2.36 4.59 11.89
N VAL A 219 -3.69 4.45 11.93
CA VAL A 219 -4.60 5.55 11.55
C VAL A 219 -4.37 6.77 12.42
N GLY A 220 -4.09 6.60 13.71
CA GLY A 220 -3.76 7.71 14.61
C GLY A 220 -2.47 8.46 14.26
N LEU A 221 -1.55 7.87 13.48
CA LEU A 221 -0.34 8.54 12.99
C LEU A 221 -0.64 9.49 11.82
N VAL A 222 -1.68 9.20 11.03
CA VAL A 222 -2.04 9.99 9.85
C VAL A 222 -3.28 10.87 10.07
N LEU A 223 -4.09 10.53 11.08
CA LEU A 223 -5.26 11.25 11.57
C LEU A 223 -5.19 11.34 13.10
N PRO A 224 -4.46 12.34 13.66
CA PRO A 224 -4.24 12.44 15.10
C PRO A 224 -5.52 12.51 15.93
N GLU A 225 -6.60 13.02 15.38
CA GLU A 225 -7.93 13.08 16.01
C GLU A 225 -8.56 11.69 16.24
N LEU A 226 -8.07 10.66 15.55
CA LEU A 226 -8.48 9.26 15.73
C LEU A 226 -7.50 8.44 16.57
N ASN A 227 -6.46 9.06 17.13
CA ASN A 227 -5.49 8.35 17.95
C ASN A 227 -6.17 7.72 19.18
N GLY A 228 -5.96 6.42 19.37
CA GLY A 228 -6.56 5.64 20.47
C GLY A 228 -8.06 5.34 20.32
N LYS A 229 -8.72 5.79 19.24
CA LYS A 229 -10.15 5.54 19.01
C LYS A 229 -10.43 4.29 18.19
N LEU A 230 -9.47 3.79 17.45
CA LEU A 230 -9.61 2.60 16.61
C LEU A 230 -8.59 1.53 17.01
N ASP A 231 -9.06 0.30 17.13
CA ASP A 231 -8.24 -0.90 17.32
C ASP A 231 -8.76 -2.04 16.44
N GLY A 232 -8.03 -3.15 16.36
CA GLY A 232 -8.47 -4.28 15.56
C GLY A 232 -7.40 -5.32 15.29
N PHE A 233 -7.76 -6.28 14.46
CA PHE A 233 -6.87 -7.38 14.06
C PHE A 233 -7.08 -7.76 12.59
N ALA A 234 -6.22 -8.63 12.06
CA ALA A 234 -6.37 -9.20 10.72
C ALA A 234 -6.82 -10.67 10.81
N MET A 235 -7.75 -11.04 9.94
CA MET A 235 -8.07 -12.43 9.64
C MET A 235 -7.52 -12.76 8.26
N ARG A 236 -6.40 -13.48 8.19
CA ARG A 236 -5.88 -13.98 6.91
C ARG A 236 -6.75 -15.11 6.40
N VAL A 237 -7.09 -15.07 5.12
CA VAL A 237 -7.98 -16.04 4.45
C VAL A 237 -7.30 -16.66 3.23
N PRO A 238 -7.74 -17.85 2.79
CA PRO A 238 -7.21 -18.55 1.60
C PRO A 238 -7.62 -17.84 0.28
N THR A 239 -7.20 -16.59 0.13
CA THR A 239 -7.46 -15.75 -1.05
C THR A 239 -6.14 -15.10 -1.44
N ILE A 240 -5.80 -15.15 -2.74
CA ILE A 240 -4.49 -14.69 -3.21
C ILE A 240 -4.32 -13.19 -3.19
N ASN A 241 -5.39 -12.44 -3.48
CA ASN A 241 -5.38 -10.98 -3.56
C ASN A 241 -6.78 -10.42 -3.29
N VAL A 242 -6.87 -9.13 -3.02
CA VAL A 242 -8.02 -8.36 -2.56
C VAL A 242 -8.43 -8.71 -1.14
N SER A 243 -8.48 -7.67 -0.35
CA SER A 243 -8.82 -7.68 1.08
C SER A 243 -10.00 -6.74 1.35
N VAL A 244 -10.62 -6.88 2.51
CA VAL A 244 -11.71 -5.99 2.93
C VAL A 244 -11.50 -5.54 4.37
N VAL A 245 -11.69 -4.25 4.63
CA VAL A 245 -11.83 -3.68 5.96
C VAL A 245 -13.30 -3.76 6.38
N ASP A 246 -13.56 -4.40 7.50
CA ASP A 246 -14.82 -4.40 8.22
C ASP A 246 -14.66 -3.49 9.44
N LEU A 247 -15.24 -2.28 9.38
CA LEU A 247 -15.19 -1.30 10.46
C LEU A 247 -16.55 -1.19 11.14
N THR A 248 -16.57 -1.44 12.45
CA THR A 248 -17.74 -1.15 13.31
C THR A 248 -17.35 -0.04 14.28
N PHE A 249 -18.15 1.03 14.34
CA PHE A 249 -17.86 2.17 15.21
C PHE A 249 -19.12 2.79 15.82
N VAL A 250 -18.94 3.49 16.93
CA VAL A 250 -19.96 4.31 17.55
C VAL A 250 -19.83 5.72 16.99
N ALA A 251 -20.92 6.20 16.36
CA ALA A 251 -21.02 7.56 15.85
C ALA A 251 -21.24 8.57 16.99
N ALA A 252 -20.68 9.77 16.85
CA ALA A 252 -20.82 10.83 17.84
C ALA A 252 -22.25 11.45 17.88
N ARG A 253 -23.03 11.22 16.86
CA ARG A 253 -24.45 11.62 16.73
C ARG A 253 -25.25 10.59 15.96
N ALA A 254 -26.55 10.69 16.03
CA ALA A 254 -27.41 9.85 15.21
C ALA A 254 -27.17 10.07 13.72
N THR A 255 -27.18 8.99 12.97
CA THR A 255 -26.98 8.93 11.52
C THR A 255 -27.84 7.85 10.88
N SER A 256 -27.79 7.73 9.57
CA SER A 256 -28.50 6.73 8.79
C SER A 256 -27.62 6.16 7.68
N VAL A 257 -28.00 5.00 7.13
CA VAL A 257 -27.34 4.41 5.96
C VAL A 257 -27.28 5.41 4.81
N ALA A 258 -28.38 6.09 4.51
CA ALA A 258 -28.45 7.06 3.41
C ALA A 258 -27.50 8.25 3.62
N GLU A 259 -27.33 8.72 4.85
CA GLU A 259 -26.39 9.80 5.15
C GLU A 259 -24.95 9.33 4.98
N ILE A 260 -24.60 8.12 5.47
CA ILE A 260 -23.25 7.55 5.32
C ILE A 260 -22.90 7.40 3.83
N ASP A 261 -23.81 6.82 3.03
CA ASP A 261 -23.61 6.67 1.58
C ASP A 261 -23.43 8.03 0.89
N SER A 262 -24.21 9.03 1.29
CA SER A 262 -24.12 10.38 0.73
C SER A 262 -22.77 11.05 1.01
N VAL A 263 -22.31 11.03 2.27
CA VAL A 263 -21.05 11.69 2.64
C VAL A 263 -19.82 10.99 2.05
N VAL A 264 -19.86 9.65 1.93
CA VAL A 264 -18.79 8.89 1.29
C VAL A 264 -18.79 9.15 -0.22
N ARG A 265 -19.95 9.20 -0.87
CA ARG A 265 -20.09 9.52 -2.29
C ARG A 265 -19.55 10.91 -2.59
N GLU A 266 -19.93 11.92 -1.82
CA GLU A 266 -19.42 13.29 -1.96
C GLU A 266 -17.89 13.32 -1.95
N ALA A 267 -17.26 12.60 -1.03
CA ALA A 267 -15.81 12.55 -0.93
C ALA A 267 -15.17 11.78 -2.09
N ALA A 268 -15.76 10.64 -2.51
CA ALA A 268 -15.25 9.80 -3.59
C ALA A 268 -15.33 10.49 -4.96
N GLU A 269 -16.37 11.26 -5.20
CA GLU A 269 -16.55 12.05 -6.44
C GLU A 269 -15.78 13.38 -6.39
N GLY A 270 -15.45 13.88 -5.19
CA GLY A 270 -14.76 15.13 -4.93
C GLY A 270 -13.28 14.96 -4.61
N ARG A 271 -12.89 15.38 -3.39
CA ARG A 271 -11.47 15.48 -2.96
C ARG A 271 -10.70 14.16 -2.95
N LEU A 272 -11.38 13.04 -2.82
CA LEU A 272 -10.79 11.69 -2.79
C LEU A 272 -10.98 10.92 -4.11
N LYS A 273 -11.32 11.63 -5.19
CA LYS A 273 -11.47 11.00 -6.51
C LYS A 273 -10.20 10.25 -6.91
N GLY A 274 -10.36 8.97 -7.29
CA GLY A 274 -9.25 8.07 -7.63
C GLY A 274 -8.57 7.43 -6.41
N ILE A 275 -8.88 7.86 -5.18
CA ILE A 275 -8.38 7.28 -3.92
C ILE A 275 -9.47 6.46 -3.22
N LEU A 276 -10.63 7.06 -3.04
CA LEU A 276 -11.83 6.41 -2.49
C LEU A 276 -12.82 6.17 -3.61
N GLY A 277 -13.37 4.97 -3.67
CA GLY A 277 -14.46 4.59 -4.55
C GLY A 277 -15.71 4.20 -3.78
N ILE A 278 -16.80 3.99 -4.50
CA ILE A 278 -18.05 3.47 -3.95
C ILE A 278 -18.58 2.34 -4.83
N ASN A 279 -18.94 1.22 -4.21
CA ASN A 279 -19.61 0.09 -4.84
C ASN A 279 -21.08 0.08 -4.45
N THR A 280 -21.98 -0.09 -5.43
CA THR A 280 -23.43 -0.21 -5.25
C THR A 280 -23.99 -1.50 -5.84
N GLN A 281 -23.12 -2.40 -6.31
CA GLN A 281 -23.48 -3.67 -6.94
C GLN A 281 -23.14 -4.86 -6.03
N PRO A 282 -23.78 -6.02 -6.21
CA PRO A 282 -23.50 -7.23 -5.43
C PRO A 282 -22.20 -7.90 -5.90
N LEU A 283 -21.06 -7.25 -5.65
CA LEU A 283 -19.72 -7.70 -6.05
C LEU A 283 -19.02 -8.47 -4.92
N VAL A 284 -17.98 -9.22 -5.30
CA VAL A 284 -17.12 -9.98 -4.40
C VAL A 284 -15.65 -9.60 -4.61
N SER A 285 -14.74 -10.13 -3.78
CA SER A 285 -13.33 -9.71 -3.74
C SER A 285 -12.65 -9.68 -5.11
N ILE A 286 -12.87 -10.69 -5.97
CA ILE A 286 -12.18 -10.78 -7.27
C ILE A 286 -12.54 -9.62 -8.21
N ASP A 287 -13.71 -9.02 -8.06
CA ASP A 287 -14.17 -7.90 -8.90
C ASP A 287 -13.39 -6.61 -8.62
N PHE A 288 -12.69 -6.55 -7.48
CA PHE A 288 -11.82 -5.44 -7.09
C PHE A 288 -10.34 -5.73 -7.36
N ASN A 289 -10.03 -6.87 -7.97
CA ASN A 289 -8.66 -7.19 -8.36
C ASN A 289 -8.17 -6.18 -9.41
N HIS A 290 -6.95 -5.67 -9.22
CA HIS A 290 -6.36 -4.66 -10.10
C HIS A 290 -7.03 -3.28 -10.03
N ASP A 291 -7.81 -3.00 -8.98
CA ASP A 291 -8.35 -1.67 -8.72
C ASP A 291 -7.23 -0.74 -8.20
N PRO A 292 -6.93 0.38 -8.87
CA PRO A 292 -5.88 1.30 -8.46
C PRO A 292 -6.24 2.16 -7.25
N ARG A 293 -7.50 2.15 -6.81
CA ARG A 293 -7.95 2.93 -5.64
C ARG A 293 -7.43 2.33 -4.34
N SER A 294 -7.25 3.18 -3.35
CA SER A 294 -6.84 2.75 -2.00
C SER A 294 -7.96 2.05 -1.24
N SER A 295 -9.21 2.43 -1.51
CA SER A 295 -10.38 2.06 -0.70
C SER A 295 -11.62 2.14 -1.58
N THR A 296 -12.44 1.09 -1.62
CA THR A 296 -13.73 1.09 -2.32
C THR A 296 -14.82 0.71 -1.33
N TYR A 297 -15.49 1.73 -0.80
CA TYR A 297 -16.59 1.58 0.14
C TYR A 297 -17.75 0.80 -0.48
N ASP A 298 -18.28 -0.19 0.26
CA ASP A 298 -19.38 -1.03 -0.18
C ASP A 298 -20.70 -0.55 0.44
N ALA A 299 -21.46 0.26 -0.31
CA ALA A 299 -22.73 0.80 0.13
C ALA A 299 -23.79 -0.30 0.35
N THR A 300 -23.65 -1.46 -0.30
CA THR A 300 -24.61 -2.57 -0.14
C THR A 300 -24.53 -3.23 1.23
N GLN A 301 -23.42 -3.03 1.97
CA GLN A 301 -23.13 -3.67 3.25
C GLN A 301 -23.18 -2.73 4.45
N THR A 302 -23.55 -1.47 4.26
CA THR A 302 -23.66 -0.52 5.37
C THR A 302 -24.84 -0.88 6.29
N ARG A 303 -24.61 -0.81 7.60
CA ARG A 303 -25.62 -1.05 8.64
C ARG A 303 -25.53 0.05 9.68
N VAL A 304 -26.70 0.46 10.17
CA VAL A 304 -26.85 1.39 11.31
C VAL A 304 -27.86 0.79 12.28
N MET A 305 -27.47 0.66 13.54
CA MET A 305 -28.32 0.20 14.63
C MET A 305 -28.43 1.31 15.67
N ASP A 306 -29.63 1.51 16.21
CA ASP A 306 -29.95 2.53 17.22
C ASP A 306 -29.41 3.93 16.88
N GLY A 307 -29.34 4.23 15.57
CA GLY A 307 -28.87 5.50 15.04
C GLY A 307 -27.39 5.81 15.22
N THR A 308 -26.67 5.04 16.05
CA THR A 308 -25.25 5.36 16.37
C THR A 308 -24.27 4.22 16.20
N LEU A 309 -24.69 2.95 16.26
CA LEU A 309 -23.81 1.83 15.97
C LEU A 309 -23.74 1.60 14.46
N VAL A 310 -22.61 1.91 13.87
CA VAL A 310 -22.40 1.88 12.42
C VAL A 310 -21.42 0.76 12.04
N LYS A 311 -21.77 0.02 10.98
CA LYS A 311 -20.89 -0.97 10.34
C LYS A 311 -20.76 -0.64 8.86
N VAL A 312 -19.51 -0.59 8.38
CA VAL A 312 -19.18 -0.35 6.98
C VAL A 312 -18.11 -1.33 6.49
N LEU A 313 -18.15 -1.67 5.21
CA LEU A 313 -17.12 -2.44 4.53
C LEU A 313 -16.42 -1.58 3.49
N SER A 314 -15.11 -1.82 3.31
CA SER A 314 -14.35 -1.24 2.21
C SER A 314 -13.36 -2.23 1.63
N TRP A 315 -13.47 -2.46 0.32
CA TRP A 315 -12.60 -3.33 -0.47
C TRP A 315 -11.32 -2.62 -0.86
N TYR A 316 -10.24 -3.37 -0.98
CA TYR A 316 -8.98 -2.85 -1.51
C TYR A 316 -8.13 -3.97 -2.13
N ASP A 317 -7.57 -3.69 -3.30
CA ASP A 317 -6.49 -4.51 -3.81
C ASP A 317 -5.23 -4.19 -2.99
N ASN A 318 -4.86 -5.09 -2.09
CA ASN A 318 -3.78 -4.88 -1.14
C ASN A 318 -2.39 -4.81 -1.78
N GLU A 319 -2.27 -5.18 -3.06
CA GLU A 319 -1.04 -5.08 -3.85
C GLU A 319 -1.13 -3.91 -4.85
N TRP A 320 -2.15 -3.90 -5.72
CA TRP A 320 -2.23 -2.95 -6.83
C TRP A 320 -2.57 -1.54 -6.38
N GLY A 321 -3.60 -1.38 -5.54
CA GLY A 321 -3.96 -0.07 -4.98
C GLY A 321 -2.81 0.55 -4.22
N PHE A 322 -2.14 -0.23 -3.37
CA PHE A 322 -0.97 0.22 -2.62
C PHE A 322 0.22 0.59 -3.52
N SER A 323 0.47 -0.17 -4.59
CA SER A 323 1.55 0.11 -5.55
C SER A 323 1.30 1.42 -6.30
N ASN A 324 0.06 1.72 -6.66
CA ASN A 324 -0.31 3.02 -7.23
C ASN A 324 -0.06 4.17 -6.24
N ARG A 325 -0.34 3.97 -4.95
CA ARG A 325 -0.03 4.97 -3.90
C ARG A 325 1.47 5.19 -3.72
N MET A 326 2.30 4.18 -3.93
CA MET A 326 3.76 4.38 -3.93
C MET A 326 4.20 5.35 -5.04
N LEU A 327 3.60 5.28 -6.23
CA LEU A 327 3.87 6.22 -7.33
C LEU A 327 3.38 7.62 -7.00
N ASP A 328 2.16 7.77 -6.48
CA ASP A 328 1.61 9.08 -6.11
C ASP A 328 2.43 9.74 -4.99
N MET A 329 2.83 8.95 -3.98
CA MET A 329 3.65 9.43 -2.88
C MET A 329 5.04 9.87 -3.36
N THR A 330 5.60 9.19 -4.37
CA THR A 330 6.87 9.57 -5.00
C THR A 330 6.79 10.99 -5.58
N VAL A 331 5.75 11.27 -6.34
CA VAL A 331 5.54 12.59 -6.94
C VAL A 331 5.30 13.64 -5.87
N ALA A 332 4.43 13.35 -4.88
CA ALA A 332 4.12 14.26 -3.78
C ALA A 332 5.36 14.61 -2.95
N LEU A 333 6.19 13.60 -2.60
CA LEU A 333 7.40 13.81 -1.81
C LEU A 333 8.44 14.67 -2.55
N MET A 334 8.55 14.52 -3.87
CA MET A 334 9.49 15.31 -4.68
C MET A 334 8.98 16.71 -4.97
N ALA A 335 7.66 16.93 -4.91
CA ALA A 335 7.04 18.25 -5.08
C ALA A 335 6.91 19.03 -3.75
N ALA A 336 7.20 18.41 -2.60
CA ALA A 336 7.06 19.03 -1.28
C ALA A 336 7.99 20.24 -1.13
N LYS A 337 7.48 21.29 -0.47
CA LYS A 337 8.16 22.59 -0.24
C LYS A 337 8.79 22.67 1.14
#